data_cc66285ea0585f32eb557d1cce49bb19
#
_entry.id   cc66285ea0585f32eb557d1cce49bb19
#
_cell.length_a   1.000
_cell.length_b   1.000
_cell.length_c   1.000
_cell.angle_alpha   90.00
_cell.angle_beta   90.00
_cell.angle_gamma   90.00
#
_symmetry.space_group_name_H-M   'P 1'
#
loop_
_entity.id
_entity.type
_entity.pdbx_description
1 polymer ?
#
loop_
_entity_poly.entity_id
_entity_poly.type
_entity_poly.pdbx_seq_one_letter_code
_entity_poly.pdbx_strand_id
1 'polypeptide(L)'
;AMTFLISSPLLDPIIIAGVVILFGWRISIAYTVVTAAWALFAPVLWDRLGLSQQVKRVKVISDEETHTPWRGLRAELRPALAEAWSDLRPLLFPMLIGVAIGACIYGFVPQDQLANIAGDGKPWSVPLAAVLGIPLYVRVETMLPIGLALRSAGVGLGAVFALMIGGAGASIPEVSMLTALFKPRLVAAFVVTVIGTAIAAGYLIPLAA
;
A
#
# COMPACT_ATOMS: atom_id res chain seq x y z
N ALA A 1 -9.05 12.67 -8.90
CA ALA A 1 -9.46 11.51 -8.09
C ALA A 1 -8.52 10.31 -8.29
N MET A 2 -8.28 9.85 -9.52
CA MET A 2 -7.44 8.67 -9.80
C MET A 2 -5.96 8.88 -9.40
N THR A 3 -5.39 10.06 -9.64
CA THR A 3 -4.04 10.42 -9.20
C THR A 3 -3.92 10.34 -7.69
N PHE A 4 -4.90 10.86 -6.97
CA PHE A 4 -4.94 10.83 -5.51
C PHE A 4 -4.97 9.39 -4.97
N LEU A 5 -5.70 8.50 -5.64
CA LEU A 5 -5.82 7.09 -5.26
C LEU A 5 -4.45 6.38 -5.25
N ILE A 6 -3.57 6.72 -6.20
CA ILE A 6 -2.23 6.13 -6.30
C ILE A 6 -1.23 6.87 -5.42
N SER A 7 -1.31 8.21 -5.36
CA SER A 7 -0.34 9.01 -4.62
C SER A 7 -0.51 8.91 -3.10
N SER A 8 -1.75 8.76 -2.63
CA SER A 8 -2.06 8.75 -1.20
C SER A 8 -1.25 7.72 -0.39
N PRO A 9 -1.16 6.44 -0.79
CA PRO A 9 -0.39 5.46 -0.03
C PRO A 9 1.14 5.54 -0.26
N LEU A 10 1.59 6.21 -1.33
CA LEU A 10 3.01 6.19 -1.73
C LEU A 10 3.75 7.51 -1.44
N LEU A 11 3.06 8.64 -1.42
CA LEU A 11 3.66 9.96 -1.26
C LEU A 11 3.27 10.59 0.09
N ASP A 12 3.22 9.78 1.14
CA ASP A 12 3.01 10.26 2.50
C ASP A 12 4.28 11.01 2.99
N PRO A 13 4.15 12.22 3.53
CA PRO A 13 5.27 12.99 4.10
C PRO A 13 6.04 12.22 5.18
N ILE A 14 5.36 11.37 5.97
CA ILE A 14 5.98 10.55 7.01
C ILE A 14 6.91 9.53 6.39
N ILE A 15 6.50 8.91 5.28
CA ILE A 15 7.33 7.95 4.55
C ILE A 15 8.56 8.63 3.99
N ILE A 16 8.36 9.78 3.32
CA ILE A 16 9.47 10.53 2.71
C ILE A 16 10.48 10.94 3.78
N ALA A 17 10.01 11.46 4.92
CA ALA A 17 10.87 11.83 6.05
C ALA A 17 11.60 10.60 6.64
N GLY A 18 10.89 9.49 6.81
CA GLY A 18 11.48 8.24 7.30
C GLY A 18 12.55 7.68 6.37
N VAL A 19 12.33 7.73 5.05
CA VAL A 19 13.33 7.31 4.06
C VAL A 19 14.55 8.24 4.10
N VAL A 20 14.37 9.56 4.29
CA VAL A 20 15.51 10.49 4.47
C VAL A 20 16.35 10.10 5.68
N ILE A 21 15.69 9.82 6.81
CA ILE A 21 16.38 9.53 8.08
C ILE A 21 17.12 8.18 8.03
N LEU A 22 16.50 7.16 7.46
CA LEU A 22 17.01 5.79 7.52
C LEU A 22 17.90 5.40 6.34
N PHE A 23 17.61 5.93 5.15
CA PHE A 23 18.30 5.55 3.90
C PHE A 23 19.07 6.72 3.25
N GLY A 24 18.88 7.93 3.77
CA GLY A 24 19.55 9.13 3.26
C GLY A 24 18.77 9.89 2.18
N TRP A 25 19.16 11.14 1.98
CA TRP A 25 18.42 12.10 1.14
C TRP A 25 18.41 11.73 -0.36
N ARG A 26 19.48 11.12 -0.89
CA ARG A 26 19.57 10.71 -2.31
C ARG A 26 18.52 9.65 -2.63
N ILE A 27 18.43 8.63 -1.79
CA ILE A 27 17.46 7.55 -1.92
C ILE A 27 16.04 8.09 -1.77
N SER A 28 15.81 9.01 -0.85
CA SER A 28 14.50 9.64 -0.67
C SER A 28 14.06 10.46 -1.88
N ILE A 29 14.97 11.20 -2.52
CA ILE A 29 14.67 11.91 -3.76
C ILE A 29 14.33 10.92 -4.87
N ALA A 30 15.12 9.87 -5.05
CA ALA A 30 14.85 8.85 -6.06
C ALA A 30 13.49 8.18 -5.83
N TYR A 31 13.18 7.81 -4.59
CA TYR A 31 11.88 7.28 -4.19
C TYR A 31 10.74 8.24 -4.57
N THR A 32 10.85 9.51 -4.15
CA THR A 32 9.82 10.52 -4.39
C THR A 32 9.62 10.78 -5.88
N VAL A 33 10.70 10.90 -6.66
CA VAL A 33 10.63 11.15 -8.10
C VAL A 33 9.97 9.98 -8.82
N VAL A 34 10.39 8.75 -8.53
CA VAL A 34 9.84 7.54 -9.17
C VAL A 34 8.37 7.36 -8.83
N THR A 35 8.00 7.47 -7.55
CA THR A 35 6.60 7.31 -7.12
C THR A 35 5.71 8.43 -7.64
N ALA A 36 6.18 9.69 -7.65
CA ALA A 36 5.44 10.82 -8.20
C ALA A 36 5.25 10.69 -9.73
N ALA A 37 6.31 10.34 -10.45
CA ALA A 37 6.22 10.12 -11.91
C ALA A 37 5.19 9.03 -12.23
N TRP A 38 5.20 7.94 -11.48
CA TRP A 38 4.26 6.84 -11.67
C TRP A 38 2.82 7.21 -11.29
N ALA A 39 2.65 7.97 -10.20
CA ALA A 39 1.35 8.49 -9.77
C ALA A 39 0.72 9.47 -10.78
N LEU A 40 1.52 10.15 -11.59
CA LEU A 40 1.06 11.00 -12.69
C LEU A 40 0.80 10.20 -13.96
N PHE A 41 1.66 9.24 -14.28
CA PHE A 41 1.56 8.45 -15.51
C PHE A 41 0.40 7.45 -15.49
N ALA A 42 0.20 6.74 -14.38
CA ALA A 42 -0.77 5.66 -14.31
C ALA A 42 -2.23 6.12 -14.52
N PRO A 43 -2.71 7.25 -13.96
CA PRO A 43 -4.06 7.76 -14.23
C PRO A 43 -4.29 8.12 -15.70
N VAL A 44 -3.27 8.64 -16.39
CA VAL A 44 -3.35 8.93 -17.83
C VAL A 44 -3.50 7.64 -18.63
N LEU A 45 -2.76 6.61 -18.25
CA LEU A 45 -2.90 5.28 -18.85
C LEU A 45 -4.28 4.68 -18.61
N TRP A 46 -4.80 4.80 -17.37
CA TRP A 46 -6.15 4.30 -17.01
C TRP A 46 -7.25 5.03 -17.76
N ASP A 47 -7.11 6.33 -17.99
CA ASP A 47 -8.07 7.12 -18.76
C ASP A 47 -8.09 6.67 -20.22
N ARG A 48 -6.92 6.47 -20.82
CA ARG A 48 -6.81 5.92 -22.19
C ARG A 48 -7.39 4.52 -22.35
N LEU A 49 -7.35 3.71 -21.30
CA LEU A 49 -7.93 2.37 -21.26
C LEU A 49 -9.44 2.37 -20.90
N GLY A 50 -10.05 3.55 -20.72
CA GLY A 50 -11.48 3.69 -20.37
C GLY A 50 -11.83 3.21 -18.97
N LEU A 51 -10.83 3.07 -18.09
CA LEU A 51 -11.01 2.58 -16.73
C LEU A 51 -11.60 3.65 -15.80
N SER A 52 -11.52 4.93 -16.14
CA SER A 52 -12.08 6.05 -15.39
C SER A 52 -13.62 5.94 -15.21
N GLN A 53 -14.30 5.23 -16.11
CA GLN A 53 -15.73 4.97 -16.03
C GLN A 53 -16.13 3.77 -15.15
N GLN A 54 -15.14 3.08 -14.57
CA GLN A 54 -15.36 1.88 -13.76
C GLN A 54 -15.61 2.17 -12.27
N VAL A 55 -15.91 3.42 -11.93
CA VAL A 55 -16.34 3.82 -10.58
C VAL A 55 -17.77 3.31 -10.38
N LYS A 56 -18.02 2.59 -9.31
CA LYS A 56 -19.39 2.24 -8.93
C LYS A 56 -20.13 3.53 -8.56
N ARG A 57 -21.36 3.67 -9.01
CA ARG A 57 -22.24 4.72 -8.49
C ARG A 57 -22.52 4.35 -7.02
N VAL A 58 -21.73 4.86 -6.13
CA VAL A 58 -22.11 4.89 -4.73
C VAL A 58 -23.34 5.78 -4.71
N LYS A 59 -24.51 5.21 -4.38
CA LYS A 59 -25.61 6.03 -3.89
C LYS A 59 -25.00 6.70 -2.65
N VAL A 60 -24.53 7.93 -2.82
CA VAL A 60 -24.53 8.84 -1.70
C VAL A 60 -26.00 8.87 -1.34
N ILE A 61 -26.39 8.15 -0.32
CA ILE A 61 -27.57 8.49 0.42
C ILE A 61 -27.20 9.90 0.88
N SER A 62 -27.56 10.90 0.08
CA SER A 62 -27.83 12.20 0.61
C SER A 62 -28.98 11.91 1.56
N ASP A 63 -28.63 11.53 2.80
CA ASP A 63 -29.46 11.96 3.88
C ASP A 63 -29.59 13.45 3.57
N GLU A 64 -30.75 13.85 3.01
CA GLU A 64 -31.23 15.17 3.29
C GLU A 64 -30.87 15.37 4.74
N GLU A 65 -30.01 16.35 4.99
CA GLU A 65 -29.64 16.72 6.35
C GLU A 65 -30.97 16.95 7.10
N THR A 66 -31.57 15.85 7.51
CA THR A 66 -32.52 15.92 8.60
C THR A 66 -31.58 16.28 9.75
N HIS A 67 -31.46 17.59 9.98
CA HIS A 67 -30.93 18.13 11.21
C HIS A 67 -31.72 17.49 12.36
N THR A 68 -31.41 16.23 12.63
CA THR A 68 -31.92 15.59 13.82
C THR A 68 -31.27 16.34 14.97
N PRO A 69 -32.06 17.04 15.80
CA PRO A 69 -31.49 17.80 16.87
C PRO A 69 -30.69 16.84 17.75
N TRP A 70 -29.51 17.30 18.18
CA TRP A 70 -28.60 16.57 19.05
C TRP A 70 -29.38 15.90 20.20
N ARG A 71 -29.46 14.58 20.21
CA ARG A 71 -30.22 13.78 21.18
C ARG A 71 -29.39 13.36 22.40
N GLY A 72 -28.16 13.86 22.49
CA GLY A 72 -27.25 13.53 23.57
C GLY A 72 -26.28 12.39 23.22
N LEU A 73 -25.11 12.43 23.85
CA LEU A 73 -23.96 11.55 23.55
C LEU A 73 -24.33 10.05 23.55
N ARG A 74 -25.15 9.60 24.51
CA ARG A 74 -25.55 8.18 24.58
C ARG A 74 -26.49 7.73 23.46
N ALA A 75 -27.33 8.63 22.96
CA ALA A 75 -28.26 8.30 21.89
C ALA A 75 -27.55 8.22 20.52
N GLU A 76 -26.47 8.96 20.33
CA GLU A 76 -25.69 8.96 19.09
C GLU A 76 -24.51 7.98 19.13
N LEU A 77 -23.97 7.67 20.30
CA LEU A 77 -22.85 6.75 20.41
C LEU A 77 -23.21 5.32 20.00
N ARG A 78 -24.41 4.87 20.33
CA ARG A 78 -24.85 3.51 20.01
C ARG A 78 -25.00 3.25 18.50
N PRO A 79 -25.69 4.09 17.72
CA PRO A 79 -25.73 3.93 16.26
C PRO A 79 -24.36 4.12 15.62
N ALA A 80 -23.55 5.09 16.06
CA ALA A 80 -22.19 5.29 15.55
C ALA A 80 -21.27 4.09 15.79
N LEU A 81 -21.36 3.46 16.98
CA LEU A 81 -20.62 2.22 17.29
C LEU A 81 -21.13 1.03 16.46
N ALA A 82 -22.44 0.94 16.23
CA ALA A 82 -23.00 -0.11 15.40
C ALA A 82 -22.57 0.04 13.93
N GLU A 83 -22.53 1.25 13.40
CA GLU A 83 -22.04 1.56 12.07
C GLU A 83 -20.53 1.26 11.97
N ALA A 84 -19.72 1.76 12.90
CA ALA A 84 -18.29 1.47 12.96
C ALA A 84 -18.00 -0.04 13.06
N TRP A 85 -18.79 -0.80 13.79
CA TRP A 85 -18.67 -2.25 13.86
C TRP A 85 -19.08 -2.94 12.56
N SER A 86 -20.15 -2.46 11.94
CA SER A 86 -20.59 -2.91 10.61
C SER A 86 -19.50 -2.75 9.54
N ASP A 87 -18.77 -1.63 9.59
CA ASP A 87 -17.67 -1.33 8.66
C ASP A 87 -16.41 -2.13 9.00
N LEU A 88 -16.11 -2.30 10.27
CA LEU A 88 -14.92 -3.03 10.73
C LEU A 88 -15.01 -4.54 10.48
N ARG A 89 -16.17 -5.13 10.70
CA ARG A 89 -16.39 -6.59 10.66
C ARG A 89 -15.94 -7.25 9.34
N PRO A 90 -16.28 -6.71 8.15
CA PRO A 90 -15.83 -7.31 6.89
C PRO A 90 -14.30 -7.15 6.66
N LEU A 91 -13.66 -6.19 7.33
CA LEU A 91 -12.21 -5.96 7.23
C LEU A 91 -11.40 -6.82 8.19
N LEU A 92 -11.99 -7.29 9.30
CA LEU A 92 -11.28 -8.07 10.33
C LEU A 92 -10.67 -9.35 9.75
N PHE A 93 -11.41 -10.10 8.96
CA PHE A 93 -10.94 -11.38 8.42
C PHE A 93 -9.77 -11.22 7.44
N PRO A 94 -9.82 -10.32 6.43
CA PRO A 94 -8.66 -10.02 5.59
C PRO A 94 -7.46 -9.49 6.38
N MET A 95 -7.69 -8.64 7.38
CA MET A 95 -6.63 -8.12 8.25
C MET A 95 -5.94 -9.24 9.05
N LEU A 96 -6.71 -10.13 9.67
CA LEU A 96 -6.17 -11.26 10.42
C LEU A 96 -5.35 -12.20 9.53
N ILE A 97 -5.80 -12.47 8.31
CA ILE A 97 -5.03 -13.26 7.34
C ILE A 97 -3.73 -12.54 6.99
N GLY A 98 -3.77 -11.25 6.68
CA GLY A 98 -2.56 -10.47 6.36
C GLY A 98 -1.55 -10.47 7.51
N VAL A 99 -2.01 -10.25 8.73
CA VAL A 99 -1.16 -10.31 9.94
C VAL A 99 -0.61 -11.71 10.17
N ALA A 100 -1.43 -12.76 10.01
CA ALA A 100 -0.97 -14.14 10.18
C ALA A 100 0.11 -14.52 9.15
N ILE A 101 -0.06 -14.15 7.87
CA ILE A 101 0.93 -14.37 6.82
C ILE A 101 2.21 -13.59 7.14
N GLY A 102 2.10 -12.31 7.53
CA GLY A 102 3.23 -11.50 7.94
C GLY A 102 4.00 -12.11 9.11
N ALA A 103 3.29 -12.51 10.16
CA ALA A 103 3.89 -13.17 11.32
C ALA A 103 4.59 -14.49 10.97
N CYS A 104 3.99 -15.30 10.05
CA CYS A 104 4.62 -16.51 9.56
C CYS A 104 5.93 -16.22 8.80
N ILE A 105 5.93 -15.23 7.91
CA ILE A 105 7.13 -14.86 7.16
C ILE A 105 8.23 -14.39 8.12
N TYR A 106 7.91 -13.49 9.06
CA TYR A 106 8.89 -12.96 10.00
C TYR A 106 9.35 -13.98 11.05
N GLY A 107 8.46 -14.88 11.48
CA GLY A 107 8.77 -15.84 12.56
C GLY A 107 9.46 -17.10 12.09
N PHE A 108 9.21 -17.54 10.86
CA PHE A 108 9.65 -18.85 10.38
C PHE A 108 10.69 -18.80 9.24
N VAL A 109 10.85 -17.67 8.54
CA VAL A 109 11.85 -17.58 7.48
C VAL A 109 13.18 -17.09 8.05
N PRO A 110 14.24 -17.92 8.05
CA PRO A 110 15.56 -17.50 8.50
C PRO A 110 16.08 -16.34 7.66
N GLN A 111 16.75 -15.38 8.30
CA GLN A 111 17.29 -14.19 7.63
C GLN A 111 18.27 -14.56 6.51
N ASP A 112 19.05 -15.63 6.70
CA ASP A 112 19.99 -16.14 5.69
C ASP A 112 19.26 -16.63 4.40
N GLN A 113 18.06 -17.20 4.55
CA GLN A 113 17.27 -17.62 3.39
C GLN A 113 16.65 -16.40 2.68
N LEU A 114 16.24 -15.38 3.42
CA LEU A 114 15.78 -14.10 2.82
C LEU A 114 16.89 -13.46 1.99
N ALA A 115 18.12 -13.38 2.52
CA ALA A 115 19.28 -12.88 1.78
C ALA A 115 19.61 -13.75 0.55
N ASN A 116 19.47 -15.06 0.66
CA ASN A 116 19.67 -15.98 -0.46
C ASN A 116 18.64 -15.86 -1.57
N ILE A 117 17.39 -15.51 -1.24
CA ILE A 117 16.30 -15.35 -2.21
C ILE A 117 16.22 -13.91 -2.73
N ALA A 118 16.42 -12.91 -1.87
CA ALA A 118 16.17 -11.50 -2.13
C ALA A 118 17.43 -10.62 -2.03
N GLY A 119 18.64 -11.21 -2.03
CA GLY A 119 19.92 -10.47 -1.97
C GLY A 119 20.20 -9.62 -3.20
N ASP A 120 21.17 -8.71 -3.07
CA ASP A 120 21.62 -7.84 -4.16
C ASP A 120 22.08 -8.67 -5.39
N GLY A 121 21.79 -8.16 -6.58
CA GLY A 121 22.20 -8.78 -7.86
C GLY A 121 21.28 -9.87 -8.41
N LYS A 122 20.17 -10.18 -7.74
CA LYS A 122 19.19 -11.17 -8.26
C LYS A 122 18.03 -10.46 -8.94
N PRO A 123 17.85 -10.61 -10.25
CA PRO A 123 16.79 -9.88 -10.98
C PRO A 123 15.37 -10.24 -10.53
N TRP A 124 15.15 -11.44 -10.03
CA TRP A 124 13.82 -11.87 -9.55
C TRP A 124 13.48 -11.37 -8.14
N SER A 125 14.47 -10.90 -7.35
CA SER A 125 14.26 -10.47 -5.97
C SER A 125 13.28 -9.30 -5.88
N VAL A 126 13.36 -8.35 -6.81
CA VAL A 126 12.50 -7.17 -6.86
C VAL A 126 11.04 -7.52 -7.17
N PRO A 127 10.71 -8.25 -8.26
CA PRO A 127 9.34 -8.68 -8.52
C PRO A 127 8.76 -9.56 -7.41
N LEU A 128 9.57 -10.47 -6.87
CA LEU A 128 9.14 -11.33 -5.77
C LEU A 128 8.80 -10.51 -4.52
N ALA A 129 9.67 -9.58 -4.14
CA ALA A 129 9.45 -8.70 -2.99
C ALA A 129 8.20 -7.81 -3.19
N ALA A 130 7.98 -7.26 -4.39
CA ALA A 130 6.79 -6.48 -4.71
C ALA A 130 5.49 -7.27 -4.46
N VAL A 131 5.44 -8.53 -4.89
CA VAL A 131 4.27 -9.39 -4.70
C VAL A 131 4.14 -9.84 -3.24
N LEU A 132 5.25 -10.19 -2.58
CA LEU A 132 5.25 -10.58 -1.17
C LEU A 132 4.85 -9.43 -0.24
N GLY A 133 5.04 -8.18 -0.65
CA GLY A 133 4.55 -7.01 0.09
C GLY A 133 3.03 -6.99 0.26
N ILE A 134 2.26 -7.43 -0.76
CA ILE A 134 0.80 -7.34 -0.78
C ILE A 134 0.13 -8.02 0.43
N PRO A 135 0.45 -9.27 0.77
CA PRO A 135 -0.13 -9.93 1.95
C PRO A 135 0.40 -9.38 3.27
N LEU A 136 1.54 -8.67 3.25
CA LEU A 136 2.09 -8.05 4.44
C LEU A 136 1.29 -6.79 4.78
N TYR A 137 0.25 -6.95 5.58
CA TYR A 137 -0.49 -5.82 6.12
C TYR A 137 0.34 -5.11 7.20
N VAL A 138 1.30 -4.31 6.76
CA VAL A 138 2.14 -3.51 7.67
C VAL A 138 2.09 -2.06 7.22
N ARG A 139 1.78 -1.16 8.16
CA ARG A 139 1.82 0.27 7.88
C ARG A 139 3.23 0.69 7.48
N VAL A 140 3.32 1.65 6.58
CA VAL A 140 4.60 2.03 6.00
C VAL A 140 5.57 2.55 7.07
N GLU A 141 5.06 3.21 8.10
CA GLU A 141 5.88 3.70 9.20
C GLU A 141 6.61 2.57 9.94
N THR A 142 5.97 1.41 10.06
CA THR A 142 6.58 0.20 10.64
C THR A 142 7.44 -0.56 9.62
N MET A 143 7.14 -0.42 8.32
CA MET A 143 7.97 -1.00 7.26
C MET A 143 9.36 -0.35 7.15
N LEU A 144 9.52 0.90 7.53
CA LEU A 144 10.79 1.61 7.48
C LEU A 144 11.88 0.93 8.33
N PRO A 145 11.70 0.70 9.66
CA PRO A 145 12.70 -0.01 10.47
C PRO A 145 12.87 -1.48 10.05
N ILE A 146 11.79 -2.13 9.57
CA ILE A 146 11.87 -3.48 9.03
C ILE A 146 12.72 -3.51 7.75
N GLY A 147 12.53 -2.55 6.86
CA GLY A 147 13.34 -2.41 5.65
C GLY A 147 14.83 -2.23 5.96
N LEU A 148 15.14 -1.45 7.00
CA LEU A 148 16.53 -1.30 7.47
C LEU A 148 17.09 -2.61 8.05
N ALA A 149 16.28 -3.34 8.81
CA ALA A 149 16.69 -4.64 9.36
C ALA A 149 16.91 -5.68 8.24
N LEU A 150 16.05 -5.73 7.24
CA LEU A 150 16.22 -6.58 6.06
C LEU A 150 17.48 -6.21 5.27
N ARG A 151 17.75 -4.91 5.11
CA ARG A 151 18.99 -4.44 4.46
C ARG A 151 20.22 -4.89 5.25
N SER A 152 20.18 -4.79 6.57
CA SER A 152 21.26 -5.27 7.46
C SER A 152 21.44 -6.79 7.39
N ALA A 153 20.38 -7.54 7.10
CA ALA A 153 20.40 -8.98 6.88
C ALA A 153 20.86 -9.39 5.46
N GLY A 154 21.27 -8.42 4.60
CA GLY A 154 21.80 -8.69 3.27
C GLY A 154 20.74 -8.71 2.15
N VAL A 155 19.50 -8.30 2.43
CA VAL A 155 18.48 -8.13 1.39
C VAL A 155 18.82 -6.92 0.52
N GLY A 156 18.70 -7.06 -0.79
CA GLY A 156 18.97 -5.99 -1.75
C GLY A 156 18.11 -4.75 -1.54
N LEU A 157 18.69 -3.57 -1.67
CA LEU A 157 17.99 -2.29 -1.49
C LEU A 157 16.74 -2.21 -2.36
N GLY A 158 16.83 -2.67 -3.61
CA GLY A 158 15.70 -2.71 -4.53
C GLY A 158 14.56 -3.60 -4.05
N ALA A 159 14.87 -4.77 -3.50
CA ALA A 159 13.88 -5.68 -2.96
C ALA A 159 13.21 -5.09 -1.70
N VAL A 160 13.95 -4.39 -0.86
CA VAL A 160 13.41 -3.69 0.31
C VAL A 160 12.38 -2.64 -0.12
N PHE A 161 12.71 -1.76 -1.06
CA PHE A 161 11.76 -0.75 -1.55
C PHE A 161 10.58 -1.35 -2.30
N ALA A 162 10.79 -2.41 -3.09
CA ALA A 162 9.71 -3.12 -3.77
C ALA A 162 8.72 -3.74 -2.77
N LEU A 163 9.24 -4.35 -1.69
CA LEU A 163 8.43 -4.88 -0.59
C LEU A 163 7.62 -3.78 0.11
N MET A 164 8.27 -2.66 0.41
CA MET A 164 7.62 -1.51 1.07
C MET A 164 6.50 -0.93 0.21
N ILE A 165 6.75 -0.67 -1.07
CA ILE A 165 5.77 -0.08 -1.98
C ILE A 165 4.63 -1.06 -2.25
N GLY A 166 4.92 -2.35 -2.45
CA GLY A 166 3.91 -3.39 -2.64
C GLY A 166 2.98 -3.54 -1.44
N GLY A 167 3.55 -3.54 -0.24
CA GLY A 167 2.81 -3.66 1.02
C GLY A 167 2.03 -2.41 1.40
N ALA A 168 2.60 -1.23 1.14
CA ALA A 168 1.96 0.04 1.44
C ALA A 168 0.83 0.39 0.45
N GLY A 169 1.02 0.07 -0.83
CA GLY A 169 0.14 0.53 -1.88
C GLY A 169 -0.96 -0.45 -2.30
N ALA A 170 -0.83 -1.74 -2.00
CA ALA A 170 -1.80 -2.76 -2.43
C ALA A 170 -2.08 -3.81 -1.35
N SER A 171 -2.13 -3.40 -0.09
CA SER A 171 -2.45 -4.31 1.01
C SER A 171 -3.84 -4.94 0.86
N ILE A 172 -4.03 -6.15 1.38
CA ILE A 172 -5.32 -6.87 1.31
C ILE A 172 -6.50 -6.02 1.81
N PRO A 173 -6.43 -5.32 2.97
CA PRO A 173 -7.52 -4.47 3.41
C PRO A 173 -7.79 -3.30 2.46
N GLU A 174 -6.75 -2.67 1.93
CA GLU A 174 -6.89 -1.54 0.99
C GLU A 174 -7.59 -1.99 -0.30
N VAL A 175 -7.14 -3.11 -0.88
CA VAL A 175 -7.81 -3.71 -2.03
C VAL A 175 -9.25 -4.10 -1.72
N SER A 176 -9.53 -4.63 -0.52
CA SER A 176 -10.89 -4.95 -0.07
C SER A 176 -11.77 -3.71 -0.01
N MET A 177 -11.29 -2.60 0.55
CA MET A 177 -12.01 -1.32 0.57
C MET A 177 -12.27 -0.79 -0.85
N LEU A 178 -11.28 -0.89 -1.74
CA LEU A 178 -11.42 -0.47 -3.12
C LEU A 178 -12.49 -1.29 -3.88
N THR A 179 -12.65 -2.58 -3.56
CA THR A 179 -13.71 -3.41 -4.18
C THR A 179 -15.11 -2.95 -3.83
N ALA A 180 -15.31 -2.26 -2.72
CA ALA A 180 -16.60 -1.66 -2.36
C ALA A 180 -16.97 -0.48 -3.28
N LEU A 181 -15.97 0.34 -3.67
CA LEU A 181 -16.17 1.59 -4.41
C LEU A 181 -16.00 1.44 -5.92
N PHE A 182 -15.17 0.49 -6.36
CA PHE A 182 -14.75 0.35 -7.75
C PHE A 182 -15.10 -1.02 -8.31
N LYS A 183 -15.24 -1.09 -9.64
CA LYS A 183 -15.47 -2.35 -10.34
C LYS A 183 -14.15 -3.17 -10.38
N PRO A 184 -14.22 -4.52 -10.47
CA PRO A 184 -13.04 -5.39 -10.39
C PRO A 184 -11.93 -5.04 -11.39
N ARG A 185 -12.28 -4.55 -12.57
CA ARG A 185 -11.30 -4.14 -13.59
C ARG A 185 -10.42 -2.98 -13.14
N LEU A 186 -11.01 -1.99 -12.46
CA LEU A 186 -10.24 -0.85 -11.94
C LEU A 186 -9.40 -1.25 -10.73
N VAL A 187 -9.94 -2.12 -9.86
CA VAL A 187 -9.18 -2.67 -8.73
C VAL A 187 -7.98 -3.48 -9.21
N ALA A 188 -8.16 -4.34 -10.21
CA ALA A 188 -7.06 -5.09 -10.82
C ALA A 188 -6.00 -4.15 -11.45
N ALA A 189 -6.44 -3.11 -12.17
CA ALA A 189 -5.53 -2.11 -12.74
C ALA A 189 -4.76 -1.37 -11.64
N PHE A 190 -5.39 -1.05 -10.51
CA PHE A 190 -4.74 -0.45 -9.35
C PHE A 190 -3.63 -1.37 -8.81
N VAL A 191 -3.94 -2.63 -8.52
CA VAL A 191 -2.96 -3.61 -8.01
C VAL A 191 -1.79 -3.78 -8.98
N VAL A 192 -2.07 -3.95 -10.27
CA VAL A 192 -1.03 -4.06 -11.32
C VAL A 192 -0.16 -2.80 -11.36
N THR A 193 -0.77 -1.63 -11.21
CA THR A 193 -0.04 -0.35 -11.19
C THR A 193 0.86 -0.25 -9.98
N VAL A 194 0.39 -0.63 -8.79
CA VAL A 194 1.21 -0.62 -7.57
C VAL A 194 2.38 -1.60 -7.68
N ILE A 195 2.13 -2.83 -8.17
CA ILE A 195 3.20 -3.80 -8.43
C ILE A 195 4.20 -3.25 -9.46
N GLY A 196 3.72 -2.64 -10.54
CA GLY A 196 4.56 -1.99 -11.54
C GLY A 196 5.42 -0.87 -10.94
N THR A 197 4.83 -0.03 -10.07
CA THR A 197 5.54 1.01 -9.33
C THR A 197 6.60 0.41 -8.41
N ALA A 198 6.25 -0.64 -7.68
CA ALA A 198 7.16 -1.33 -6.77
C ALA A 198 8.37 -1.92 -7.52
N ILE A 199 8.12 -2.57 -8.66
CA ILE A 199 9.17 -3.13 -9.50
C ILE A 199 10.04 -2.01 -10.10
N ALA A 200 9.44 -0.97 -10.67
CA ALA A 200 10.17 0.16 -11.25
C ALA A 200 11.04 0.86 -10.19
N ALA A 201 10.47 1.15 -9.03
CA ALA A 201 11.19 1.74 -7.91
C ALA A 201 12.31 0.83 -7.41
N GLY A 202 12.05 -0.48 -7.30
CA GLY A 202 13.03 -1.46 -6.87
C GLY A 202 14.26 -1.56 -7.77
N TYR A 203 14.12 -1.29 -9.07
CA TYR A 203 15.27 -1.24 -9.97
C TYR A 203 15.90 0.15 -10.10
N LEU A 204 15.12 1.22 -9.99
CA LEU A 204 15.61 2.58 -10.21
C LEU A 204 16.25 3.20 -8.95
N ILE A 205 15.70 2.93 -7.77
CA ILE A 205 16.21 3.51 -6.51
C ILE A 205 17.65 3.09 -6.22
N PRO A 206 18.08 1.82 -6.39
CA PRO A 206 19.47 1.44 -6.17
C PRO A 206 20.49 2.14 -7.07
N LEU A 207 20.06 2.66 -8.24
CA LEU A 207 20.94 3.41 -9.14
C LEU A 207 21.31 4.80 -8.58
N ALA A 208 20.57 5.30 -7.60
CA ALA A 208 20.80 6.58 -6.94
C ALA A 208 21.53 6.44 -5.58
N ALA A 209 21.84 5.21 -5.16
CA ALA A 209 22.40 4.88 -3.85
C ALA A 209 23.94 5.05 -3.81
#